data_b73f9bec4068366427151df77a52ea74
#
_entry.id   b73f9bec4068366427151df77a52ea74
#
_cell.length_a   1.000
_cell.length_b   1.000
_cell.length_c   1.000
_cell.angle_alpha   90.00
_cell.angle_beta   90.00
_cell.angle_gamma   90.00
#
_symmetry.space_group_name_H-M   'P 1'
#
loop_
_entity.id
_entity.type
_entity.pdbx_description
1 polymer ?
#
loop_
_entity_poly.entity_id
_entity_poly.type
_entity_poly.pdbx_seq_one_letter_code
_entity_poly.pdbx_strand_id
1 'polypeptide(L)'
;MRRFVNPGNTAFEVAVNSQIYVDKTGLLAYTNSVINTKQALICSSRPRRFGKSVTADMLCAYYSRGCDSDSIFASYEIAKSDSYRKHLNQYDVIYLDIQWCMMDAGSAEQTVSYLNYHVIEELKEIYPQISLEGIRTAYGAMSCINAQTGVKFIVIIDEWDVLIRDESANEAVLQDYINFLRGMFKGSEPTKFIALAYLTGILPIKKLKTQSALNNFMQFTMITPGVLARYIGFTEEEVGKLCEQFGVDFREVKRWYDGYELGDYHVYNPNAVVNVIINKSFQSYWSQTGTYESIVPFINMNFDGLKSAVIEMLSGATTQINVNSFQNDMVSFVDKDDVLTLLVHLGYLAYNQNMQYAYIPNEEIRQELLFAVRRKKWSELNLFLQDSEELLDATLDMDEEATAEKIEKIHTEYVSAIQYNNENSLSCVLSIAYLSAMQYYFKPIRELPTGRGFADFVFIPKKEYANEYPALVTELKWNKNAQTALNQIKEKQYPQSLLQYTGQILLIGINYDKKTKEHSCKIERFERVLQ
;
A
#
# COMPACT_ATOMS: atom_id res chain seq x y z
N MET A 1 -15.19 -33.11 -4.86
CA MET A 1 -15.40 -31.67 -4.68
C MET A 1 -14.84 -30.99 -5.91
N ARG A 2 -15.65 -30.22 -6.61
CA ARG A 2 -15.21 -29.52 -7.82
C ARG A 2 -14.35 -28.33 -7.44
N ARG A 3 -13.49 -27.91 -8.33
CA ARG A 3 -12.44 -26.94 -8.05
C ARG A 3 -12.71 -25.60 -8.70
N PHE A 4 -13.22 -25.61 -9.92
CA PHE A 4 -13.45 -24.44 -10.73
C PHE A 4 -14.91 -24.03 -10.77
N VAL A 5 -15.82 -25.00 -10.80
CA VAL A 5 -17.26 -24.77 -10.92
C VAL A 5 -17.95 -25.19 -9.63
N ASN A 6 -18.59 -24.25 -8.98
CA ASN A 6 -19.24 -24.44 -7.69
C ASN A 6 -18.31 -25.05 -6.63
N PRO A 7 -17.16 -24.45 -6.38
CA PRO A 7 -16.28 -24.91 -5.31
C PRO A 7 -16.96 -24.78 -3.94
N GLY A 8 -16.41 -25.47 -2.94
CA GLY A 8 -16.94 -25.45 -1.58
C GLY A 8 -16.66 -24.13 -0.84
N ASN A 9 -17.13 -24.06 0.40
CA ASN A 9 -16.96 -22.92 1.30
C ASN A 9 -15.78 -23.05 2.29
N THR A 10 -15.03 -24.15 2.22
CA THR A 10 -13.99 -24.50 3.20
C THR A 10 -12.90 -23.43 3.33
N ALA A 11 -12.51 -22.79 2.21
CA ALA A 11 -11.48 -21.74 2.26
C ALA A 11 -11.93 -20.55 3.10
N PHE A 12 -13.17 -20.11 2.94
CA PHE A 12 -13.74 -19.04 3.76
C PHE A 12 -14.00 -19.49 5.20
N GLU A 13 -14.43 -20.73 5.42
CA GLU A 13 -14.60 -21.30 6.75
C GLU A 13 -13.28 -21.30 7.54
N VAL A 14 -12.17 -21.62 6.93
CA VAL A 14 -10.82 -21.50 7.55
C VAL A 14 -10.51 -20.06 7.92
N ALA A 15 -10.85 -19.09 7.06
CA ALA A 15 -10.62 -17.68 7.34
C ALA A 15 -11.43 -17.18 8.55
N VAL A 16 -12.72 -17.52 8.64
CA VAL A 16 -13.58 -17.07 9.75
C VAL A 16 -13.25 -17.76 11.08
N ASN A 17 -12.66 -18.95 11.04
CA ASN A 17 -12.19 -19.68 12.22
C ASN A 17 -10.82 -19.22 12.72
N SER A 18 -10.20 -18.25 12.06
CA SER A 18 -8.91 -17.71 12.51
C SER A 18 -9.06 -16.94 13.83
N GLN A 19 -8.00 -16.91 14.64
CA GLN A 19 -7.97 -16.21 15.92
C GLN A 19 -8.38 -14.74 15.81
N ILE A 20 -8.05 -14.11 14.67
CA ILE A 20 -8.41 -12.73 14.34
C ILE A 20 -9.10 -12.75 12.97
N TYR A 21 -10.40 -12.49 12.98
CA TYR A 21 -11.20 -12.29 11.78
C TYR A 21 -11.99 -10.99 11.93
N VAL A 22 -12.05 -10.20 10.86
CA VAL A 22 -12.84 -8.97 10.78
C VAL A 22 -13.93 -9.15 9.75
N ASP A 23 -15.18 -8.92 10.14
CA ASP A 23 -16.33 -9.07 9.27
C ASP A 23 -16.32 -8.06 8.12
N LYS A 24 -16.22 -8.56 6.90
CA LYS A 24 -16.28 -7.79 5.66
C LYS A 24 -17.48 -8.20 4.79
N THR A 25 -18.40 -8.96 5.34
CA THR A 25 -19.57 -9.48 4.62
C THR A 25 -20.54 -8.38 4.15
N GLY A 26 -20.44 -7.17 4.68
CA GLY A 26 -21.13 -6.00 4.14
C GLY A 26 -20.86 -5.72 2.66
N LEU A 27 -19.71 -6.18 2.11
CA LEU A 27 -19.42 -6.15 0.68
C LEU A 27 -20.49 -6.89 -0.15
N LEU A 28 -21.03 -7.99 0.39
CA LEU A 28 -22.03 -8.81 -0.29
C LEU A 28 -23.32 -8.03 -0.55
N ALA A 29 -23.69 -7.11 0.32
CA ALA A 29 -24.86 -6.24 0.08
C ALA A 29 -24.65 -5.36 -1.17
N TYR A 30 -23.45 -4.83 -1.37
CA TYR A 30 -23.11 -4.09 -2.58
C TYR A 30 -23.10 -5.00 -3.83
N THR A 31 -22.41 -6.14 -3.78
CA THR A 31 -22.36 -7.05 -4.93
C THR A 31 -23.74 -7.59 -5.29
N ASN A 32 -24.60 -7.91 -4.31
CA ASN A 32 -26.01 -8.28 -4.53
C ASN A 32 -26.79 -7.19 -5.28
N SER A 33 -26.56 -5.92 -4.96
CA SER A 33 -27.28 -4.80 -5.57
C SER A 33 -26.97 -4.58 -7.05
N VAL A 34 -25.83 -5.06 -7.52
CA VAL A 34 -25.36 -4.86 -8.90
C VAL A 34 -25.50 -6.11 -9.78
N ILE A 35 -25.93 -7.25 -9.24
CA ILE A 35 -26.19 -8.48 -10.02
C ILE A 35 -27.14 -8.18 -11.17
N ASN A 36 -26.81 -8.65 -12.37
CA ASN A 36 -27.55 -8.45 -13.62
C ASN A 36 -27.70 -6.97 -14.04
N THR A 37 -26.82 -6.09 -13.61
CA THR A 37 -26.76 -4.68 -14.04
C THR A 37 -25.52 -4.39 -14.88
N LYS A 38 -25.41 -3.19 -15.43
CA LYS A 38 -24.19 -2.74 -16.12
C LYS A 38 -22.99 -2.58 -15.19
N GLN A 39 -23.21 -2.51 -13.88
CA GLN A 39 -22.18 -2.40 -12.83
C GLN A 39 -21.74 -3.78 -12.28
N ALA A 40 -22.27 -4.86 -12.85
CA ALA A 40 -21.98 -6.23 -12.38
C ALA A 40 -20.54 -6.71 -12.62
N LEU A 41 -19.75 -6.00 -13.44
CA LEU A 41 -18.34 -6.34 -13.65
C LEU A 41 -17.47 -5.49 -12.75
N ILE A 42 -16.91 -6.09 -11.71
CA ILE A 42 -16.13 -5.43 -10.65
C ILE A 42 -14.68 -5.90 -10.73
N CYS A 43 -13.73 -4.96 -10.69
CA CYS A 43 -12.32 -5.27 -10.49
C CYS A 43 -11.80 -4.49 -9.29
N SER A 44 -11.33 -5.21 -8.27
CA SER A 44 -10.76 -4.66 -7.06
C SER A 44 -9.26 -4.88 -7.03
N SER A 45 -8.49 -3.80 -7.03
CA SER A 45 -7.03 -3.85 -6.98
C SER A 45 -6.53 -3.32 -5.65
N ARG A 46 -5.76 -4.14 -4.93
CA ARG A 46 -5.12 -3.81 -3.66
C ARG A 46 -3.73 -4.41 -3.59
N PRO A 47 -2.81 -3.85 -2.81
CA PRO A 47 -1.51 -4.45 -2.57
C PRO A 47 -1.61 -5.88 -2.04
N ARG A 48 -0.49 -6.57 -1.99
CA ARG A 48 -0.42 -7.88 -1.37
C ARG A 48 -0.85 -7.82 0.10
N ARG A 49 -1.51 -8.90 0.58
CA ARG A 49 -1.89 -9.10 2.00
C ARG A 49 -3.00 -8.17 2.53
N PHE A 50 -3.73 -7.49 1.65
CA PHE A 50 -4.91 -6.71 2.02
C PHE A 50 -6.19 -7.54 2.15
N GLY A 51 -6.12 -8.88 2.07
CA GLY A 51 -7.28 -9.75 2.23
C GLY A 51 -8.07 -10.01 0.94
N LYS A 52 -7.47 -9.81 -0.23
CA LYS A 52 -8.10 -10.03 -1.55
C LYS A 52 -8.64 -11.44 -1.73
N SER A 53 -7.80 -12.45 -1.48
CA SER A 53 -8.18 -13.87 -1.63
C SER A 53 -9.26 -14.26 -0.64
N VAL A 54 -9.20 -13.79 0.61
CA VAL A 54 -10.28 -13.99 1.60
C VAL A 54 -11.60 -13.39 1.11
N THR A 55 -11.56 -12.25 0.42
CA THR A 55 -12.74 -11.65 -0.20
C THR A 55 -13.27 -12.50 -1.35
N ALA A 56 -12.41 -13.05 -2.20
CA ALA A 56 -12.79 -13.94 -3.28
C ALA A 56 -13.42 -15.24 -2.74
N ASP A 57 -12.82 -15.83 -1.69
CA ASP A 57 -13.34 -17.01 -1.00
C ASP A 57 -14.70 -16.74 -0.34
N MET A 58 -14.88 -15.57 0.27
CA MET A 58 -16.15 -15.12 0.84
C MET A 58 -17.25 -15.05 -0.22
N LEU A 59 -16.96 -14.43 -1.36
CA LEU A 59 -17.91 -14.34 -2.47
C LEU A 59 -18.27 -15.74 -3.01
N CYS A 60 -17.25 -16.61 -3.15
CA CYS A 60 -17.44 -17.98 -3.58
C CYS A 60 -18.35 -18.76 -2.61
N ALA A 61 -18.02 -18.75 -1.31
CA ALA A 61 -18.80 -19.41 -0.27
C ALA A 61 -20.25 -18.91 -0.21
N TYR A 62 -20.46 -17.61 -0.43
CA TYR A 62 -21.79 -17.01 -0.37
C TYR A 62 -22.65 -17.33 -1.60
N TYR A 63 -22.10 -17.26 -2.80
CA TYR A 63 -22.89 -17.40 -4.02
C TYR A 63 -23.05 -18.83 -4.53
N SER A 64 -22.02 -19.69 -4.29
CA SER A 64 -21.97 -21.04 -4.89
C SER A 64 -23.12 -21.93 -4.43
N ARG A 65 -23.90 -22.45 -5.37
CA ARG A 65 -24.93 -23.43 -5.08
C ARG A 65 -24.38 -24.81 -4.69
N GLY A 66 -23.06 -24.98 -4.79
CA GLY A 66 -22.37 -26.17 -4.29
C GLY A 66 -22.14 -26.17 -2.77
N CYS A 67 -22.55 -25.09 -2.09
CA CYS A 67 -22.36 -24.88 -0.64
C CYS A 67 -23.68 -24.89 0.12
N ASP A 68 -23.59 -25.20 1.42
CA ASP A 68 -24.57 -24.81 2.44
C ASP A 68 -23.83 -23.90 3.42
N SER A 69 -23.96 -22.60 3.24
CA SER A 69 -23.18 -21.60 3.95
C SER A 69 -23.99 -20.74 4.92
N ASP A 70 -25.28 -21.07 5.15
CA ASP A 70 -26.13 -20.27 6.04
C ASP A 70 -25.56 -20.18 7.46
N SER A 71 -25.05 -21.29 7.98
CA SER A 71 -24.42 -21.33 9.32
C SER A 71 -23.20 -20.42 9.44
N ILE A 72 -22.45 -20.20 8.35
CA ILE A 72 -21.29 -19.31 8.32
C ILE A 72 -21.73 -17.85 8.33
N PHE A 73 -22.69 -17.48 7.49
CA PHE A 73 -23.04 -16.07 7.27
C PHE A 73 -24.11 -15.52 8.23
N ALA A 74 -24.88 -16.37 8.91
CA ALA A 74 -26.03 -15.96 9.73
C ALA A 74 -25.69 -14.99 10.88
N SER A 75 -24.45 -14.96 11.35
CA SER A 75 -24.00 -14.09 12.44
C SER A 75 -23.33 -12.78 11.99
N TYR A 76 -23.11 -12.61 10.68
CA TYR A 76 -22.37 -11.49 10.11
C TYR A 76 -23.26 -10.36 9.55
N GLU A 77 -22.63 -9.24 9.16
CA GLU A 77 -23.31 -8.03 8.70
C GLU A 77 -24.29 -8.30 7.57
N ILE A 78 -23.95 -9.16 6.62
CA ILE A 78 -24.79 -9.50 5.46
C ILE A 78 -26.15 -10.10 5.87
N ALA A 79 -26.22 -10.83 6.99
CA ALA A 79 -27.46 -11.44 7.46
C ALA A 79 -28.56 -10.41 7.79
N LYS A 80 -28.16 -9.15 8.04
CA LYS A 80 -29.07 -8.02 8.29
C LYS A 80 -29.65 -7.41 7.01
N SER A 81 -29.12 -7.81 5.83
CA SER A 81 -29.58 -7.30 4.54
C SER A 81 -30.79 -8.07 4.02
N ASP A 82 -31.80 -7.37 3.50
CA ASP A 82 -32.95 -7.99 2.84
C ASP A 82 -32.56 -8.86 1.65
N SER A 83 -31.38 -8.60 1.07
CA SER A 83 -30.83 -9.36 -0.05
C SER A 83 -30.18 -10.69 0.34
N TYR A 84 -29.94 -10.93 1.64
CA TYR A 84 -29.17 -12.08 2.14
C TYR A 84 -29.69 -13.42 1.59
N ARG A 85 -30.89 -13.81 1.97
CA ARG A 85 -31.49 -15.09 1.59
C ARG A 85 -31.77 -15.23 0.09
N LYS A 86 -31.95 -14.10 -0.60
CA LYS A 86 -32.24 -14.07 -2.04
C LYS A 86 -31.06 -14.58 -2.88
N HIS A 87 -29.84 -14.35 -2.41
CA HIS A 87 -28.65 -14.62 -3.20
C HIS A 87 -27.74 -15.71 -2.60
N LEU A 88 -27.94 -16.08 -1.33
CA LEU A 88 -27.15 -17.11 -0.65
C LEU A 88 -27.27 -18.45 -1.35
N ASN A 89 -26.14 -18.99 -1.84
CA ASN A 89 -26.02 -20.29 -2.51
C ASN A 89 -26.95 -20.49 -3.73
N GLN A 90 -27.22 -19.43 -4.50
CA GLN A 90 -28.19 -19.47 -5.60
C GLN A 90 -27.56 -19.54 -7.00
N TYR A 91 -26.28 -19.44 -7.15
CA TYR A 91 -25.62 -19.26 -8.45
C TYR A 91 -24.62 -20.37 -8.77
N ASP A 92 -24.44 -20.65 -10.07
CA ASP A 92 -23.27 -21.37 -10.53
C ASP A 92 -22.09 -20.42 -10.55
N VAL A 93 -21.09 -20.72 -9.73
CA VAL A 93 -19.88 -19.90 -9.56
C VAL A 93 -18.74 -20.53 -10.32
N ILE A 94 -18.04 -19.75 -11.14
CA ILE A 94 -16.74 -20.09 -11.72
C ILE A 94 -15.69 -19.36 -10.88
N TYR A 95 -14.79 -20.10 -10.23
CA TYR A 95 -13.70 -19.57 -9.43
C TYR A 95 -12.35 -19.92 -10.03
N LEU A 96 -11.54 -18.91 -10.32
CA LEU A 96 -10.22 -19.08 -10.96
C LEU A 96 -9.17 -18.32 -10.13
N ASP A 97 -8.26 -19.05 -9.48
CA ASP A 97 -7.00 -18.52 -8.97
C ASP A 97 -5.95 -18.65 -10.07
N ILE A 98 -5.63 -17.54 -10.72
CA ILE A 98 -4.75 -17.55 -11.89
C ILE A 98 -3.31 -17.92 -11.51
N GLN A 99 -2.83 -17.50 -10.35
CA GLN A 99 -1.48 -17.87 -9.90
C GLN A 99 -1.33 -19.37 -9.71
N TRP A 100 -2.31 -19.97 -9.03
CA TRP A 100 -2.29 -21.39 -8.80
C TRP A 100 -2.46 -22.16 -10.12
N CYS A 101 -3.37 -21.70 -11.01
CA CYS A 101 -3.57 -22.33 -12.32
C CYS A 101 -2.32 -22.27 -13.21
N MET A 102 -1.57 -21.18 -13.15
CA MET A 102 -0.29 -21.05 -13.87
C MET A 102 0.74 -22.07 -13.36
N MET A 103 0.83 -22.24 -12.04
CA MET A 103 1.75 -23.22 -11.44
C MET A 103 1.36 -24.66 -11.81
N ASP A 104 0.09 -25.01 -11.75
CA ASP A 104 -0.40 -26.36 -12.06
C ASP A 104 -0.36 -26.67 -13.57
N ALA A 105 -0.53 -25.66 -14.42
CA ALA A 105 -0.32 -25.77 -15.87
C ALA A 105 1.15 -25.99 -16.25
N GLY A 106 2.10 -25.68 -15.36
CA GLY A 106 3.53 -25.86 -15.55
C GLY A 106 4.23 -24.72 -16.30
N SER A 107 3.51 -23.81 -16.96
CA SER A 107 4.06 -22.60 -17.59
C SER A 107 2.98 -21.55 -17.87
N ALA A 108 3.43 -20.30 -18.07
CA ALA A 108 2.54 -19.19 -18.45
C ALA A 108 1.83 -19.46 -19.79
N GLU A 109 2.50 -20.08 -20.77
CA GLU A 109 1.95 -20.39 -22.09
C GLU A 109 0.79 -21.39 -22.02
N GLN A 110 0.80 -22.31 -21.08
CA GLN A 110 -0.24 -23.34 -20.97
C GLN A 110 -1.45 -22.90 -20.14
N THR A 111 -1.35 -21.79 -19.43
CA THR A 111 -2.37 -21.36 -18.44
C THR A 111 -3.76 -21.21 -19.06
N VAL A 112 -3.90 -20.53 -20.19
CA VAL A 112 -5.21 -20.30 -20.82
C VAL A 112 -5.84 -21.61 -21.30
N SER A 113 -5.05 -22.51 -21.89
CA SER A 113 -5.49 -23.83 -22.33
C SER A 113 -5.92 -24.70 -21.14
N TYR A 114 -5.17 -24.66 -20.05
CA TYR A 114 -5.48 -25.32 -18.78
C TYR A 114 -6.81 -24.85 -18.20
N LEU A 115 -7.01 -23.53 -18.09
CA LEU A 115 -8.25 -22.94 -17.61
C LEU A 115 -9.47 -23.37 -18.43
N ASN A 116 -9.37 -23.27 -19.76
CA ASN A 116 -10.45 -23.66 -20.65
C ASN A 116 -10.80 -25.15 -20.51
N TYR A 117 -9.78 -26.02 -20.50
CA TYR A 117 -10.00 -27.45 -20.40
C TYR A 117 -10.71 -27.85 -19.11
N HIS A 118 -10.21 -27.43 -17.96
CA HIS A 118 -10.76 -27.85 -16.68
C HIS A 118 -12.15 -27.29 -16.40
N VAL A 119 -12.40 -26.01 -16.73
CA VAL A 119 -13.73 -25.41 -16.59
C VAL A 119 -14.76 -26.13 -17.48
N ILE A 120 -14.39 -26.46 -18.72
CA ILE A 120 -15.29 -27.19 -19.63
C ILE A 120 -15.61 -28.58 -19.10
N GLU A 121 -14.58 -29.33 -18.61
CA GLU A 121 -14.80 -30.69 -18.08
C GLU A 121 -15.74 -30.65 -16.86
N GLU A 122 -15.54 -29.74 -15.90
CA GLU A 122 -16.43 -29.62 -14.76
C GLU A 122 -17.85 -29.16 -15.16
N LEU A 123 -17.99 -28.30 -16.18
CA LEU A 123 -19.31 -27.93 -16.73
C LEU A 123 -20.01 -29.09 -17.39
N LYS A 124 -19.32 -30.02 -18.09
CA LYS A 124 -19.90 -31.26 -18.64
C LYS A 124 -20.44 -32.15 -17.54
N GLU A 125 -19.76 -32.25 -16.40
CA GLU A 125 -20.25 -33.02 -15.25
C GLU A 125 -21.49 -32.43 -14.62
N ILE A 126 -21.63 -31.09 -14.58
CA ILE A 126 -22.79 -30.40 -13.99
C ILE A 126 -23.98 -30.42 -14.93
N TYR A 127 -23.72 -30.33 -16.23
CA TYR A 127 -24.73 -30.25 -17.28
C TYR A 127 -24.64 -31.42 -18.29
N PRO A 128 -24.69 -32.68 -17.84
CA PRO A 128 -24.48 -33.84 -18.72
C PRO A 128 -25.52 -33.95 -19.87
N GLN A 129 -26.65 -33.26 -19.73
CA GLN A 129 -27.70 -33.21 -20.76
C GLN A 129 -27.38 -32.22 -21.89
N ILE A 130 -26.33 -31.39 -21.75
CA ILE A 130 -25.96 -30.37 -22.73
C ILE A 130 -24.69 -30.81 -23.44
N SER A 131 -24.76 -30.96 -24.76
CA SER A 131 -23.53 -31.24 -25.54
C SER A 131 -22.63 -30.01 -25.62
N LEU A 132 -21.45 -30.14 -25.07
CA LEU A 132 -20.36 -29.16 -25.18
C LEU A 132 -19.28 -29.63 -26.16
N GLU A 133 -19.61 -30.59 -27.06
CA GLU A 133 -18.70 -31.12 -28.07
C GLU A 133 -18.25 -30.03 -29.04
N GLY A 134 -16.96 -29.96 -29.34
CA GLY A 134 -16.38 -28.95 -30.22
C GLY A 134 -16.16 -27.55 -29.58
N ILE A 135 -16.66 -27.31 -28.38
CA ILE A 135 -16.45 -26.07 -27.64
C ILE A 135 -15.04 -26.10 -27.01
N ARG A 136 -14.26 -25.05 -27.27
CA ARG A 136 -12.84 -24.95 -26.84
C ARG A 136 -12.59 -23.88 -25.78
N THR A 137 -13.58 -23.10 -25.41
CA THR A 137 -13.42 -21.99 -24.46
C THR A 137 -14.44 -22.05 -23.33
N ALA A 138 -14.04 -21.71 -22.12
CA ALA A 138 -14.91 -21.69 -20.95
C ALA A 138 -16.14 -20.78 -21.18
N TYR A 139 -15.91 -19.58 -21.73
CA TYR A 139 -17.01 -18.67 -22.04
C TYR A 139 -17.95 -19.18 -23.14
N GLY A 140 -17.44 -19.96 -24.10
CA GLY A 140 -18.26 -20.65 -25.10
C GLY A 140 -19.16 -21.71 -24.45
N ALA A 141 -18.65 -22.49 -23.50
CA ALA A 141 -19.43 -23.46 -22.73
C ALA A 141 -20.51 -22.78 -21.88
N MET A 142 -20.17 -21.72 -21.17
CA MET A 142 -21.13 -20.92 -20.40
C MET A 142 -22.26 -20.34 -21.29
N SER A 143 -21.91 -19.80 -22.44
CA SER A 143 -22.86 -19.28 -23.42
C SER A 143 -23.81 -20.38 -23.95
N CYS A 144 -23.27 -21.56 -24.27
CA CYS A 144 -24.06 -22.72 -24.74
C CYS A 144 -25.05 -23.19 -23.66
N ILE A 145 -24.60 -23.31 -22.41
CA ILE A 145 -25.46 -23.71 -21.28
C ILE A 145 -26.55 -22.66 -21.05
N ASN A 146 -26.17 -21.37 -21.04
CA ASN A 146 -27.13 -20.28 -20.86
C ASN A 146 -28.24 -20.29 -21.95
N ALA A 147 -27.84 -20.51 -23.21
CA ALA A 147 -28.79 -20.53 -24.32
C ALA A 147 -29.86 -21.62 -24.16
N GLN A 148 -29.54 -22.73 -23.50
CA GLN A 148 -30.48 -23.88 -23.33
C GLN A 148 -31.21 -23.84 -21.99
N THR A 149 -30.64 -23.24 -20.94
CA THR A 149 -31.17 -23.30 -19.58
C THR A 149 -31.62 -21.97 -19.01
N GLY A 150 -31.12 -20.85 -19.58
CA GLY A 150 -31.29 -19.51 -19.02
C GLY A 150 -30.40 -19.25 -17.80
N VAL A 151 -29.56 -20.21 -17.36
CA VAL A 151 -28.70 -20.06 -16.20
C VAL A 151 -27.62 -18.99 -16.47
N LYS A 152 -27.40 -18.14 -15.49
CA LYS A 152 -26.30 -17.17 -15.50
C LYS A 152 -25.29 -17.51 -14.41
N PHE A 153 -24.04 -17.21 -14.71
CA PHE A 153 -22.90 -17.54 -13.87
C PHE A 153 -22.40 -16.32 -13.10
N ILE A 154 -21.84 -16.56 -11.93
CA ILE A 154 -20.97 -15.60 -11.24
C ILE A 154 -19.52 -16.03 -11.49
N VAL A 155 -18.68 -15.12 -11.97
CA VAL A 155 -17.27 -15.39 -12.27
C VAL A 155 -16.39 -14.64 -11.27
N ILE A 156 -15.57 -15.37 -10.54
CA ILE A 156 -14.62 -14.84 -9.56
C ILE A 156 -13.21 -15.21 -10.04
N ILE A 157 -12.36 -14.21 -10.23
CA ILE A 157 -10.96 -14.42 -10.64
C ILE A 157 -10.04 -13.77 -9.60
N ASP A 158 -9.30 -14.59 -8.87
CA ASP A 158 -8.26 -14.11 -7.96
C ASP A 158 -6.91 -14.02 -8.69
N GLU A 159 -6.10 -13.01 -8.30
CA GLU A 159 -4.79 -12.70 -8.89
C GLU A 159 -4.84 -12.58 -10.43
N TRP A 160 -5.90 -11.89 -10.97
CA TRP A 160 -6.15 -11.77 -12.42
C TRP A 160 -4.94 -11.24 -13.19
N ASP A 161 -4.07 -10.47 -12.56
CA ASP A 161 -2.94 -9.76 -13.16
C ASP A 161 -1.60 -10.51 -13.04
N VAL A 162 -1.58 -11.73 -12.54
CA VAL A 162 -0.34 -12.47 -12.30
C VAL A 162 0.45 -12.70 -13.59
N LEU A 163 -0.21 -13.08 -14.68
CA LEU A 163 0.45 -13.26 -15.99
C LEU A 163 1.02 -11.95 -16.55
N ILE A 164 0.42 -10.81 -16.22
CA ILE A 164 0.92 -9.49 -16.66
C ILE A 164 2.20 -9.10 -15.90
N ARG A 165 2.32 -9.56 -14.66
CA ARG A 165 3.47 -9.30 -13.77
C ARG A 165 4.56 -10.36 -13.87
N ASP A 166 4.31 -11.46 -14.58
CA ASP A 166 5.25 -12.56 -14.71
C ASP A 166 6.30 -12.26 -15.77
N GLU A 167 7.58 -12.29 -15.39
CA GLU A 167 8.71 -12.01 -16.28
C GLU A 167 8.89 -13.07 -17.39
N SER A 168 8.35 -14.28 -17.20
CA SER A 168 8.41 -15.36 -18.18
C SER A 168 7.34 -15.24 -19.28
N ALA A 169 6.30 -14.42 -19.04
CA ALA A 169 5.21 -14.24 -19.98
C ALA A 169 5.62 -13.31 -21.13
N ASN A 170 5.80 -13.89 -22.30
CA ASN A 170 6.06 -13.13 -23.52
C ASN A 170 4.79 -12.45 -24.06
N GLU A 171 4.94 -11.60 -25.08
CA GLU A 171 3.82 -10.82 -25.66
C GLU A 171 2.70 -11.71 -26.23
N ALA A 172 3.01 -12.88 -26.78
CA ALA A 172 2.01 -13.81 -27.31
C ALA A 172 1.17 -14.42 -26.19
N VAL A 173 1.78 -14.82 -25.08
CA VAL A 173 1.09 -15.31 -23.88
C VAL A 173 0.17 -14.24 -23.29
N LEU A 174 0.66 -13.02 -23.16
CA LEU A 174 -0.15 -11.90 -22.68
C LEU A 174 -1.34 -11.63 -23.60
N GLN A 175 -1.14 -11.68 -24.91
CA GLN A 175 -2.21 -11.46 -25.87
C GLN A 175 -3.27 -12.58 -25.82
N ASP A 176 -2.86 -13.83 -25.64
CA ASP A 176 -3.78 -14.96 -25.48
C ASP A 176 -4.62 -14.83 -24.21
N TYR A 177 -3.98 -14.47 -23.09
CA TYR A 177 -4.69 -14.22 -21.83
C TYR A 177 -5.65 -13.03 -21.92
N ILE A 178 -5.23 -11.94 -22.54
CA ILE A 178 -6.12 -10.78 -22.77
C ILE A 178 -7.31 -11.18 -23.66
N ASN A 179 -7.09 -12.02 -24.68
CA ASN A 179 -8.17 -12.52 -25.52
C ASN A 179 -9.13 -13.43 -24.74
N PHE A 180 -8.63 -14.27 -23.84
CA PHE A 180 -9.46 -15.05 -22.93
C PHE A 180 -10.35 -14.13 -22.06
N LEU A 181 -9.79 -13.11 -21.42
CA LEU A 181 -10.56 -12.15 -20.61
C LEU A 181 -11.58 -11.35 -21.47
N ARG A 182 -11.19 -10.98 -22.68
CA ARG A 182 -12.11 -10.28 -23.63
C ARG A 182 -13.27 -11.18 -24.04
N GLY A 183 -13.02 -12.44 -24.36
CA GLY A 183 -14.07 -13.41 -24.67
C GLY A 183 -15.02 -13.61 -23.50
N MET A 184 -14.49 -13.60 -22.28
CA MET A 184 -15.29 -13.77 -21.07
C MET A 184 -16.14 -12.53 -20.75
N PHE A 185 -15.65 -11.29 -20.97
CA PHE A 185 -16.28 -10.10 -20.40
C PHE A 185 -16.63 -8.99 -21.39
N LYS A 186 -16.11 -8.99 -22.63
CA LYS A 186 -16.28 -7.88 -23.58
C LYS A 186 -17.45 -8.11 -24.53
N GLY A 187 -18.22 -7.05 -24.76
CA GLY A 187 -19.33 -7.06 -25.72
C GLY A 187 -20.70 -7.37 -25.09
N SER A 188 -21.67 -7.64 -25.93
CA SER A 188 -23.05 -7.91 -25.49
C SER A 188 -23.29 -9.38 -25.11
N GLU A 189 -22.57 -10.33 -25.70
CA GLU A 189 -22.77 -11.75 -25.44
C GLU A 189 -22.53 -12.14 -23.96
N PRO A 190 -21.44 -11.71 -23.28
CA PRO A 190 -21.25 -12.02 -21.88
C PRO A 190 -22.40 -11.58 -20.97
N THR A 191 -23.11 -10.51 -21.29
CA THR A 191 -24.24 -10.03 -20.47
C THR A 191 -25.41 -11.03 -20.42
N LYS A 192 -25.47 -11.98 -21.36
CA LYS A 192 -26.51 -13.02 -21.38
C LYS A 192 -26.22 -14.09 -20.34
N PHE A 193 -24.96 -14.50 -20.18
CA PHE A 193 -24.58 -15.63 -19.32
C PHE A 193 -23.83 -15.25 -18.05
N ILE A 194 -23.40 -13.99 -17.86
CA ILE A 194 -22.79 -13.50 -16.63
C ILE A 194 -23.79 -12.68 -15.83
N ALA A 195 -24.00 -13.05 -14.57
CA ALA A 195 -24.78 -12.31 -13.60
C ALA A 195 -23.92 -11.30 -12.82
N LEU A 196 -22.69 -11.68 -12.47
CA LEU A 196 -21.71 -10.88 -11.74
C LEU A 196 -20.31 -11.38 -12.11
N ALA A 197 -19.34 -10.48 -12.20
CA ALA A 197 -17.93 -10.83 -12.21
C ALA A 197 -17.19 -10.04 -11.15
N TYR A 198 -16.30 -10.68 -10.40
CA TYR A 198 -15.44 -10.06 -9.41
C TYR A 198 -14.00 -10.51 -9.65
N LEU A 199 -13.17 -9.57 -10.08
CA LEU A 199 -11.75 -9.80 -10.30
C LEU A 199 -10.96 -9.12 -9.18
N THR A 200 -9.97 -9.82 -8.65
CA THR A 200 -9.05 -9.26 -7.68
C THR A 200 -7.60 -9.44 -8.11
N GLY A 201 -6.78 -8.43 -7.85
CA GLY A 201 -5.38 -8.38 -8.21
C GLY A 201 -4.66 -7.18 -7.57
N ILE A 202 -3.49 -6.85 -8.06
CA ILE A 202 -2.71 -5.69 -7.63
C ILE A 202 -2.92 -4.53 -8.60
N LEU A 203 -2.84 -4.81 -9.89
CA LEU A 203 -2.83 -3.81 -10.94
C LEU A 203 -4.24 -3.42 -11.42
N PRO A 204 -4.45 -2.17 -11.89
CA PRO A 204 -5.73 -1.74 -12.43
C PRO A 204 -6.02 -2.36 -13.81
N ILE A 205 -7.28 -2.76 -14.09
CA ILE A 205 -7.63 -3.51 -15.31
C ILE A 205 -7.81 -2.63 -16.56
N LYS A 206 -8.12 -1.34 -16.41
CA LYS A 206 -8.53 -0.49 -17.53
C LYS A 206 -7.41 -0.05 -18.48
N LYS A 207 -6.15 -0.15 -18.07
CA LYS A 207 -5.00 0.42 -18.78
C LYS A 207 -4.05 -0.63 -19.38
N LEU A 208 -4.60 -1.75 -19.85
CA LEU A 208 -3.81 -2.72 -20.62
C LEU A 208 -3.46 -2.18 -22.00
N LYS A 209 -2.25 -2.46 -22.50
CA LYS A 209 -1.62 -2.01 -23.77
C LYS A 209 -2.53 -1.88 -24.99
N THR A 210 -3.56 -2.69 -25.09
CA THR A 210 -4.47 -2.66 -26.23
C THR A 210 -5.68 -1.78 -25.93
N GLN A 211 -5.91 -0.83 -26.81
CA GLN A 211 -7.03 0.10 -26.79
C GLN A 211 -8.32 -0.55 -26.22
N SER A 212 -8.75 -0.07 -25.05
CA SER A 212 -10.06 -0.40 -24.44
C SER A 212 -10.40 -1.88 -24.23
N ALA A 213 -9.42 -2.75 -23.96
CA ALA A 213 -9.69 -4.20 -23.85
C ALA A 213 -10.78 -4.55 -22.81
N LEU A 214 -10.71 -3.97 -21.60
CA LEU A 214 -11.61 -4.28 -20.47
C LEU A 214 -12.13 -3.02 -19.77
N ASN A 215 -12.53 -2.02 -20.53
CA ASN A 215 -13.00 -0.72 -20.02
C ASN A 215 -14.41 -0.76 -19.40
N ASN A 216 -15.11 -1.87 -19.49
CA ASN A 216 -16.46 -2.07 -18.99
C ASN A 216 -16.52 -2.48 -17.50
N PHE A 217 -15.38 -2.67 -16.85
CA PHE A 217 -15.33 -2.94 -15.42
C PHE A 217 -15.51 -1.69 -14.57
N MET A 218 -16.27 -1.82 -13.48
CA MET A 218 -16.20 -0.92 -12.33
C MET A 218 -14.89 -1.20 -11.60
N GLN A 219 -13.97 -0.24 -11.62
CA GLN A 219 -12.62 -0.43 -11.10
C GLN A 219 -12.45 0.29 -9.76
N PHE A 220 -11.95 -0.44 -8.75
CA PHE A 220 -11.67 0.05 -7.41
C PHE A 220 -10.21 -0.23 -7.07
N THR A 221 -9.41 0.83 -6.94
CA THR A 221 -7.94 0.74 -6.77
C THR A 221 -7.48 1.51 -5.54
N MET A 222 -6.16 1.56 -5.30
CA MET A 222 -5.56 2.43 -4.28
C MET A 222 -5.75 3.92 -4.59
N ILE A 223 -5.93 4.27 -5.87
CA ILE A 223 -6.12 5.66 -6.32
C ILE A 223 -7.60 6.04 -6.34
N THR A 224 -8.46 5.12 -6.76
CA THR A 224 -9.91 5.30 -6.86
C THR A 224 -10.64 4.21 -6.08
N PRO A 225 -10.65 4.25 -4.74
CA PRO A 225 -11.14 3.15 -3.90
C PRO A 225 -12.67 2.99 -3.91
N GLY A 226 -13.41 4.09 -4.14
CA GLY A 226 -14.86 4.11 -4.20
C GLY A 226 -15.54 3.41 -3.02
N VAL A 227 -16.67 2.78 -3.29
CA VAL A 227 -17.49 2.10 -2.26
C VAL A 227 -16.81 0.88 -1.64
N LEU A 228 -15.75 0.34 -2.27
CA LEU A 228 -15.00 -0.79 -1.73
C LEU A 228 -13.90 -0.40 -0.74
N ALA A 229 -13.71 0.89 -0.49
CA ALA A 229 -12.64 1.39 0.39
C ALA A 229 -12.56 0.66 1.74
N ARG A 230 -13.69 0.48 2.41
CA ARG A 230 -13.79 -0.10 3.76
C ARG A 230 -13.78 -1.63 3.82
N TYR A 231 -13.96 -2.32 2.69
CA TYR A 231 -14.17 -3.76 2.70
C TYR A 231 -12.91 -4.59 2.47
N ILE A 232 -11.84 -3.98 1.94
CA ILE A 232 -10.60 -4.68 1.62
C ILE A 232 -9.45 -3.99 2.34
N GLY A 233 -8.88 -4.66 3.33
CA GLY A 233 -8.04 -4.11 4.38
C GLY A 233 -8.82 -3.89 5.68
N PHE A 234 -8.16 -3.50 6.76
CA PHE A 234 -8.80 -3.17 8.04
C PHE A 234 -8.94 -1.66 8.19
N THR A 235 -10.13 -1.18 8.56
CA THR A 235 -10.35 0.23 8.86
C THR A 235 -9.77 0.62 10.22
N GLU A 236 -9.51 1.90 10.43
CA GLU A 236 -9.00 2.43 11.72
C GLU A 236 -9.92 2.02 12.89
N GLU A 237 -11.23 2.06 12.71
CA GLU A 237 -12.19 1.65 13.74
C GLU A 237 -12.05 0.17 14.11
N GLU A 238 -11.90 -0.70 13.11
CA GLU A 238 -11.71 -2.14 13.31
C GLU A 238 -10.39 -2.43 14.02
N VAL A 239 -9.32 -1.75 13.61
CA VAL A 239 -8.00 -1.88 14.24
C VAL A 239 -8.03 -1.39 15.68
N GLY A 240 -8.71 -0.28 15.96
CA GLY A 240 -8.91 0.22 17.32
C GLY A 240 -9.59 -0.81 18.23
N LYS A 241 -10.67 -1.45 17.76
CA LYS A 241 -11.37 -2.53 18.50
C LYS A 241 -10.47 -3.74 18.74
N LEU A 242 -9.69 -4.14 17.75
CA LEU A 242 -8.72 -5.23 17.88
C LEU A 242 -7.64 -4.89 18.91
N CYS A 243 -7.10 -3.68 18.88
CA CYS A 243 -6.09 -3.24 19.85
C CYS A 243 -6.62 -3.25 21.29
N GLU A 244 -7.85 -2.79 21.49
CA GLU A 244 -8.53 -2.84 22.78
C GLU A 244 -8.74 -4.29 23.26
N GLN A 245 -9.28 -5.14 22.38
CA GLN A 245 -9.57 -6.55 22.66
C GLN A 245 -8.30 -7.34 23.06
N PHE A 246 -7.18 -7.08 22.37
CA PHE A 246 -5.95 -7.86 22.55
C PHE A 246 -4.88 -7.15 23.39
N GLY A 247 -5.16 -5.97 23.93
CA GLY A 247 -4.23 -5.22 24.78
C GLY A 247 -2.95 -4.79 24.06
N VAL A 248 -3.09 -4.18 22.87
CA VAL A 248 -1.99 -3.59 22.08
C VAL A 248 -2.15 -2.08 22.06
N ASP A 249 -1.06 -1.34 22.16
CA ASP A 249 -1.09 0.13 22.09
C ASP A 249 -1.49 0.59 20.69
N PHE A 250 -2.72 1.11 20.56
CA PHE A 250 -3.25 1.59 19.28
C PHE A 250 -2.42 2.74 18.68
N ARG A 251 -1.80 3.61 19.50
CA ARG A 251 -0.99 4.72 19.00
C ARG A 251 0.24 4.21 18.28
N GLU A 252 0.87 3.16 18.84
CA GLU A 252 2.01 2.50 18.20
C GLU A 252 1.59 1.78 16.92
N VAL A 253 0.44 1.06 16.94
CA VAL A 253 -0.10 0.41 15.73
C VAL A 253 -0.38 1.44 14.64
N LYS A 254 -0.96 2.58 14.98
CA LYS A 254 -1.22 3.67 14.05
C LYS A 254 0.09 4.20 13.45
N ARG A 255 1.10 4.45 14.25
CA ARG A 255 2.40 4.93 13.79
C ARG A 255 3.08 3.97 12.82
N TRP A 256 3.00 2.67 13.12
CA TRP A 256 3.71 1.65 12.36
C TRP A 256 2.99 1.23 11.07
N TYR A 257 1.66 1.21 11.05
CA TYR A 257 0.91 0.50 10.01
C TYR A 257 -0.25 1.29 9.39
N ASP A 258 -0.55 2.52 9.86
CA ASP A 258 -1.55 3.41 9.24
C ASP A 258 -1.01 4.08 7.96
N GLY A 259 -1.81 4.91 7.33
CA GLY A 259 -1.41 5.87 6.31
C GLY A 259 -1.93 5.62 4.90
N TYR A 260 -2.73 4.57 4.67
CA TYR A 260 -3.47 4.45 3.42
C TYR A 260 -4.82 5.13 3.54
N GLU A 261 -4.91 6.37 3.03
CA GLU A 261 -6.17 7.12 2.97
C GLU A 261 -6.95 6.69 1.73
N LEU A 262 -8.00 5.90 1.91
CA LEU A 262 -8.86 5.40 0.84
C LEU A 262 -10.25 6.05 0.94
N GLY A 263 -10.44 7.19 0.27
CA GLY A 263 -11.63 8.02 0.45
C GLY A 263 -11.70 8.57 1.88
N ASP A 264 -12.80 8.28 2.57
CA ASP A 264 -13.00 8.72 3.96
C ASP A 264 -12.42 7.75 5.01
N TYR A 265 -11.72 6.70 4.59
CA TYR A 265 -11.23 5.65 5.48
C TYR A 265 -9.70 5.61 5.54
N HIS A 266 -9.19 5.53 6.77
CA HIS A 266 -7.84 5.04 7.03
C HIS A 266 -7.86 3.52 7.02
N VAL A 267 -7.04 2.92 6.15
CA VAL A 267 -7.02 1.48 5.93
C VAL A 267 -5.64 0.93 6.22
N TYR A 268 -5.60 -0.16 6.95
CA TYR A 268 -4.38 -0.85 7.41
C TYR A 268 -4.21 -2.17 6.65
N ASN A 269 -2.96 -2.60 6.49
CA ASN A 269 -2.65 -3.93 6.01
C ASN A 269 -3.05 -4.98 7.07
N PRO A 270 -4.00 -5.89 6.80
CA PRO A 270 -4.43 -6.92 7.75
C PRO A 270 -3.28 -7.80 8.26
N ASN A 271 -2.34 -8.16 7.39
CA ASN A 271 -1.21 -9.01 7.78
C ASN A 271 -0.33 -8.35 8.83
N ALA A 272 -0.02 -7.06 8.69
CA ALA A 272 0.78 -6.33 9.66
C ALA A 272 0.05 -6.23 11.01
N VAL A 273 -1.26 -5.87 10.99
CA VAL A 273 -2.09 -5.76 12.19
C VAL A 273 -2.22 -7.09 12.93
N VAL A 274 -2.52 -8.18 12.21
CA VAL A 274 -2.62 -9.52 12.81
C VAL A 274 -1.31 -9.95 13.45
N ASN A 275 -0.20 -9.75 12.74
CA ASN A 275 1.12 -10.15 13.25
C ASN A 275 1.55 -9.35 14.49
N VAL A 276 1.33 -8.03 14.52
CA VAL A 276 1.68 -7.23 15.71
C VAL A 276 0.80 -7.60 16.91
N ILE A 277 -0.47 -7.92 16.68
CA ILE A 277 -1.36 -8.36 17.74
C ILE A 277 -0.91 -9.71 18.33
N ILE A 278 -0.53 -10.66 17.49
CA ILE A 278 -0.08 -12.00 17.92
C ILE A 278 1.30 -11.92 18.58
N ASN A 279 2.26 -11.26 17.93
CA ASN A 279 3.67 -11.28 18.34
C ASN A 279 4.00 -10.21 19.41
N LYS A 280 3.13 -9.21 19.61
CA LYS A 280 3.37 -8.06 20.52
C LYS A 280 4.67 -7.30 20.21
N SER A 281 5.15 -7.36 18.96
CA SER A 281 6.39 -6.76 18.51
C SER A 281 6.12 -5.84 17.32
N PHE A 282 6.61 -4.61 17.41
CA PHE A 282 6.51 -3.61 16.34
C PHE A 282 7.73 -3.71 15.44
N GLN A 283 7.53 -4.21 14.22
CA GLN A 283 8.58 -4.41 13.21
C GLN A 283 7.94 -4.43 11.83
N SER A 284 8.76 -4.47 10.76
CA SER A 284 8.22 -4.72 9.44
C SER A 284 7.78 -6.18 9.30
N TYR A 285 6.52 -6.37 8.95
CA TYR A 285 5.94 -7.65 8.52
C TYR A 285 5.78 -7.70 6.99
N TRP A 286 6.13 -6.61 6.29
CA TRP A 286 6.02 -6.50 4.84
C TRP A 286 7.06 -7.35 4.13
N SER A 287 8.31 -7.32 4.58
CA SER A 287 9.47 -7.95 3.91
C SER A 287 9.61 -9.47 4.07
N GLN A 288 8.86 -10.08 4.99
CA GLN A 288 8.96 -11.54 5.23
C GLN A 288 8.72 -12.42 3.98
N THR A 289 8.47 -11.82 2.81
CA THR A 289 8.18 -12.49 1.53
C THR A 289 9.02 -12.03 0.34
N GLY A 290 10.16 -11.35 0.56
CA GLY A 290 11.09 -11.00 -0.53
C GLY A 290 10.60 -9.91 -1.50
N THR A 291 9.54 -9.19 -1.16
CA THR A 291 8.87 -8.24 -2.07
C THR A 291 9.66 -6.96 -2.36
N TYR A 292 10.62 -6.57 -1.52
CA TYR A 292 11.45 -5.39 -1.80
C TYR A 292 12.32 -5.56 -3.07
N GLU A 293 12.75 -6.80 -3.39
CA GLU A 293 13.53 -7.06 -4.60
C GLU A 293 12.75 -6.71 -5.87
N SER A 294 11.43 -6.81 -5.84
CA SER A 294 10.57 -6.51 -6.97
C SER A 294 10.46 -5.02 -7.29
N ILE A 295 10.71 -4.11 -6.33
CA ILE A 295 10.63 -2.66 -6.57
C ILE A 295 11.96 -2.03 -6.96
N VAL A 296 13.08 -2.69 -6.65
CA VAL A 296 14.42 -2.16 -6.94
C VAL A 296 14.62 -1.84 -8.41
N PRO A 297 14.19 -2.65 -9.40
CA PRO A 297 14.30 -2.29 -10.81
C PRO A 297 13.61 -0.97 -11.14
N PHE A 298 12.43 -0.72 -10.58
CA PHE A 298 11.63 0.49 -10.85
C PHE A 298 12.24 1.74 -10.22
N ILE A 299 12.67 1.64 -8.96
CA ILE A 299 13.35 2.76 -8.27
C ILE A 299 14.68 3.10 -8.97
N ASN A 300 15.38 2.12 -9.55
CA ASN A 300 16.63 2.32 -10.27
C ASN A 300 16.46 2.87 -11.70
N MET A 301 15.24 3.06 -12.19
CA MET A 301 15.01 3.72 -13.48
C MET A 301 15.55 5.16 -13.42
N ASN A 302 16.30 5.55 -14.46
CA ASN A 302 16.97 6.85 -14.48
C ASN A 302 16.03 7.95 -15.02
N PHE A 303 14.85 8.09 -14.41
CA PHE A 303 13.95 9.20 -14.73
C PHE A 303 14.32 10.44 -13.94
N ASP A 304 14.27 11.60 -14.61
CA ASP A 304 14.55 12.88 -13.97
C ASP A 304 13.60 13.15 -12.78
N GLY A 305 14.16 13.50 -11.65
CA GLY A 305 13.46 13.78 -10.41
C GLY A 305 12.93 12.55 -9.64
N LEU A 306 13.07 11.31 -10.14
CA LEU A 306 12.59 10.12 -9.41
C LEU A 306 13.36 9.92 -8.08
N LYS A 307 14.67 10.00 -8.14
CA LYS A 307 15.52 9.83 -6.94
C LYS A 307 15.23 10.90 -5.90
N SER A 308 15.15 12.17 -6.31
CA SER A 308 14.80 13.28 -5.43
C SER A 308 13.44 13.09 -4.77
N ALA A 309 12.43 12.67 -5.54
CA ALA A 309 11.10 12.40 -5.01
C ALA A 309 11.11 11.30 -3.93
N VAL A 310 11.86 10.22 -4.14
CA VAL A 310 11.99 9.13 -3.16
C VAL A 310 12.70 9.63 -1.88
N ILE A 311 13.77 10.40 -2.01
CA ILE A 311 14.49 11.00 -0.87
C ILE A 311 13.59 11.96 -0.09
N GLU A 312 12.87 12.84 -0.77
CA GLU A 312 11.92 13.76 -0.14
C GLU A 312 10.84 12.99 0.62
N MET A 313 10.24 11.96 0.03
CA MET A 313 9.23 11.13 0.70
C MET A 313 9.80 10.34 1.88
N LEU A 314 11.04 9.84 1.79
CA LEU A 314 11.72 9.20 2.92
C LEU A 314 11.90 10.17 4.09
N SER A 315 12.15 11.45 3.82
CA SER A 315 12.22 12.51 4.85
C SER A 315 10.85 12.92 5.42
N GLY A 316 9.77 12.33 4.89
CA GLY A 316 8.39 12.60 5.32
C GLY A 316 7.69 13.72 4.56
N ALA A 317 8.28 14.21 3.47
CA ALA A 317 7.61 15.12 2.54
C ALA A 317 6.62 14.38 1.64
N THR A 318 5.88 15.13 0.85
CA THR A 318 4.93 14.63 -0.15
C THR A 318 5.38 15.07 -1.54
N THR A 319 5.12 14.27 -2.57
CA THR A 319 5.47 14.58 -3.96
C THR A 319 4.21 14.58 -4.81
N GLN A 320 3.97 15.66 -5.57
CA GLN A 320 2.89 15.68 -6.55
C GLN A 320 3.19 14.70 -7.68
N ILE A 321 2.18 13.92 -8.07
CA ILE A 321 2.26 12.95 -9.15
C ILE A 321 1.03 13.01 -10.06
N ASN A 322 1.25 12.81 -11.36
CA ASN A 322 0.19 12.65 -12.34
C ASN A 322 -0.08 11.16 -12.60
N VAL A 323 -1.15 10.63 -12.03
CA VAL A 323 -1.53 9.22 -12.15
C VAL A 323 -2.21 8.85 -13.48
N ASN A 324 -2.46 9.82 -14.37
CA ASN A 324 -3.24 9.60 -15.59
C ASN A 324 -2.43 8.97 -16.73
N SER A 325 -1.11 9.21 -16.78
CA SER A 325 -0.20 8.67 -17.81
C SER A 325 0.07 7.19 -17.62
N PHE A 326 0.02 6.69 -16.40
CA PHE A 326 0.39 5.31 -16.05
C PHE A 326 -0.32 4.26 -16.91
N GLN A 327 0.46 3.39 -17.54
CA GLN A 327 0.00 2.23 -18.28
C GLN A 327 0.37 0.95 -17.54
N ASN A 328 -0.55 0.01 -17.52
CA ASN A 328 -0.48 -1.19 -16.70
C ASN A 328 0.17 -2.37 -17.45
N ASP A 329 1.34 -2.17 -17.99
CA ASP A 329 2.05 -3.20 -18.75
C ASP A 329 3.44 -3.54 -18.20
N MET A 330 3.82 -2.94 -17.08
CA MET A 330 5.10 -3.14 -16.36
C MET A 330 6.36 -2.78 -17.17
N VAL A 331 6.22 -2.23 -18.39
CA VAL A 331 7.36 -1.91 -19.27
C VAL A 331 7.28 -0.52 -19.89
N SER A 332 6.10 0.05 -20.07
CA SER A 332 5.90 1.35 -20.73
C SER A 332 5.93 2.52 -19.76
N PHE A 333 7.04 2.68 -19.01
CA PHE A 333 7.24 3.84 -18.15
C PHE A 333 7.83 4.98 -18.96
N VAL A 334 7.19 6.15 -18.90
CA VAL A 334 7.59 7.35 -19.64
C VAL A 334 8.36 8.33 -18.76
N ASP A 335 7.95 8.44 -17.48
CA ASP A 335 8.52 9.37 -16.52
C ASP A 335 8.47 8.83 -15.06
N LYS A 336 8.91 9.66 -14.12
CA LYS A 336 8.88 9.33 -12.69
C LYS A 336 7.47 9.08 -12.15
N ASP A 337 6.47 9.75 -12.70
CA ASP A 337 5.10 9.69 -12.20
C ASP A 337 4.48 8.32 -12.46
N ASP A 338 4.82 7.68 -13.59
CA ASP A 338 4.41 6.32 -13.89
C ASP A 338 5.00 5.33 -12.88
N VAL A 339 6.29 5.47 -12.55
CA VAL A 339 6.95 4.62 -11.53
C VAL A 339 6.33 4.84 -10.16
N LEU A 340 6.13 6.09 -9.75
CA LEU A 340 5.53 6.41 -8.45
C LEU A 340 4.07 5.91 -8.38
N THR A 341 3.32 5.97 -9.48
CA THR A 341 1.96 5.42 -9.58
C THR A 341 1.96 3.90 -9.42
N LEU A 342 2.92 3.20 -10.05
CA LEU A 342 3.09 1.77 -9.80
C LEU A 342 3.35 1.48 -8.33
N LEU A 343 4.24 2.23 -7.68
CA LEU A 343 4.54 2.05 -6.25
C LEU A 343 3.31 2.29 -5.35
N VAL A 344 2.37 3.17 -5.75
CA VAL A 344 1.06 3.31 -5.07
C VAL A 344 0.25 2.03 -5.22
N HIS A 345 0.15 1.45 -6.42
CA HIS A 345 -0.60 0.19 -6.62
C HIS A 345 0.03 -0.99 -5.89
N LEU A 346 1.36 -1.02 -5.80
CA LEU A 346 2.09 -2.04 -5.04
C LEU A 346 2.02 -1.85 -3.52
N GLY A 347 1.57 -0.68 -3.04
CA GLY A 347 1.42 -0.35 -1.62
C GLY A 347 2.69 0.21 -0.95
N TYR A 348 3.72 0.54 -1.71
CA TYR A 348 4.91 1.22 -1.17
C TYR A 348 4.72 2.72 -1.01
N LEU A 349 3.74 3.29 -1.69
CA LEU A 349 3.30 4.66 -1.50
C LEU A 349 1.81 4.70 -1.23
N ALA A 350 1.38 5.70 -0.50
CA ALA A 350 -0.01 6.13 -0.40
C ALA A 350 -0.25 7.31 -1.33
N TYR A 351 -1.50 7.57 -1.68
CA TYR A 351 -1.89 8.64 -2.58
C TYR A 351 -3.10 9.39 -2.03
N ASN A 352 -2.97 10.70 -1.91
CA ASN A 352 -4.09 11.57 -1.58
C ASN A 352 -4.73 12.07 -2.88
N GLN A 353 -5.96 11.62 -3.16
CA GLN A 353 -6.67 11.93 -4.40
C GLN A 353 -7.03 13.41 -4.53
N ASN A 354 -7.37 14.08 -3.42
CA ASN A 354 -7.82 15.47 -3.43
C ASN A 354 -6.66 16.43 -3.74
N MET A 355 -5.49 16.14 -3.19
CA MET A 355 -4.30 16.99 -3.30
C MET A 355 -3.32 16.50 -4.37
N GLN A 356 -3.56 15.34 -4.98
CA GLN A 356 -2.75 14.72 -6.04
C GLN A 356 -1.28 14.53 -5.67
N TYR A 357 -0.99 14.13 -4.44
CA TYR A 357 0.36 13.79 -4.01
C TYR A 357 0.48 12.36 -3.50
N ALA A 358 1.68 11.80 -3.69
CA ALA A 358 2.11 10.54 -3.10
C ALA A 358 3.00 10.79 -1.87
N TYR A 359 3.01 9.82 -0.96
CA TYR A 359 3.82 9.85 0.26
C TYR A 359 4.05 8.43 0.79
N ILE A 360 5.05 8.26 1.65
CA ILE A 360 5.29 7.00 2.34
C ILE A 360 4.27 6.88 3.49
N PRO A 361 3.43 5.82 3.50
CA PRO A 361 2.28 5.74 4.40
C PRO A 361 2.67 5.65 5.88
N ASN A 362 3.70 4.86 6.22
CA ASN A 362 3.98 4.50 7.61
C ASN A 362 5.43 4.08 7.84
N GLU A 363 5.76 3.77 9.09
CA GLU A 363 7.10 3.39 9.49
C GLU A 363 7.53 2.03 8.90
N GLU A 364 6.59 1.06 8.79
CA GLU A 364 6.86 -0.23 8.17
C GLU A 364 7.40 -0.07 6.74
N ILE A 365 6.68 0.66 5.92
CA ILE A 365 7.05 0.87 4.51
C ILE A 365 8.29 1.75 4.38
N ARG A 366 8.47 2.72 5.29
CA ARG A 366 9.69 3.54 5.33
C ARG A 366 10.93 2.68 5.51
N GLN A 367 10.89 1.74 6.46
CA GLN A 367 12.01 0.83 6.70
C GLN A 367 12.29 -0.05 5.48
N GLU A 368 11.25 -0.57 4.83
CA GLU A 368 11.40 -1.37 3.61
C GLU A 368 12.09 -0.59 2.48
N LEU A 369 11.67 0.66 2.25
CA LEU A 369 12.30 1.50 1.24
C LEU A 369 13.75 1.84 1.60
N LEU A 370 14.05 2.12 2.85
CA LEU A 370 15.43 2.33 3.32
C LEU A 370 16.30 1.08 3.10
N PHE A 371 15.79 -0.12 3.39
CA PHE A 371 16.49 -1.37 3.12
C PHE A 371 16.73 -1.60 1.62
N ALA A 372 15.72 -1.35 0.78
CA ALA A 372 15.84 -1.47 -0.67
C ALA A 372 16.94 -0.55 -1.23
N VAL A 373 17.01 0.66 -0.71
CA VAL A 373 18.00 1.67 -1.07
C VAL A 373 19.41 1.26 -0.63
N ARG A 374 19.60 0.77 0.61
CA ARG A 374 20.93 0.41 1.17
C ARG A 374 21.54 -0.82 0.50
N ARG A 375 20.77 -1.80 0.06
CA ARG A 375 21.28 -3.09 -0.40
C ARG A 375 21.82 -3.12 -1.84
N LYS A 376 21.43 -2.24 -2.74
CA LYS A 376 21.92 -2.24 -4.13
C LYS A 376 22.37 -0.87 -4.58
N LYS A 377 23.72 -0.72 -4.70
CA LYS A 377 24.52 0.20 -5.55
C LYS A 377 23.88 1.52 -6.06
N TRP A 378 22.98 2.11 -5.32
CA TRP A 378 22.72 3.53 -5.45
C TRP A 378 23.88 4.27 -4.78
N SER A 379 25.00 4.33 -5.48
CA SER A 379 26.22 4.95 -4.95
C SER A 379 25.94 6.35 -4.38
N GLU A 380 25.14 7.14 -5.07
CA GLU A 380 24.79 8.50 -4.65
C GLU A 380 23.89 8.51 -3.39
N LEU A 381 22.89 7.63 -3.32
CA LEU A 381 22.00 7.60 -2.15
C LEU A 381 22.64 6.91 -0.94
N ASN A 382 23.53 5.94 -1.17
CA ASN A 382 24.35 5.38 -0.08
C ASN A 382 25.34 6.41 0.46
N LEU A 383 25.96 7.22 -0.40
CA LEU A 383 26.80 8.34 0.02
C LEU A 383 25.98 9.37 0.80
N PHE A 384 24.79 9.71 0.32
CA PHE A 384 23.88 10.59 1.03
C PHE A 384 23.50 10.05 2.42
N LEU A 385 23.14 8.77 2.54
CA LEU A 385 22.82 8.15 3.84
C LEU A 385 24.04 8.14 4.76
N GLN A 386 25.24 7.89 4.22
CA GLN A 386 26.47 7.99 4.97
C GLN A 386 26.71 9.43 5.46
N ASP A 387 26.57 10.44 4.60
CA ASP A 387 26.69 11.84 4.99
C ASP A 387 25.64 12.23 6.04
N SER A 388 24.43 11.68 5.95
CA SER A 388 23.38 11.86 6.95
C SER A 388 23.70 11.17 8.29
N GLU A 389 24.34 10.00 8.28
CA GLU A 389 24.84 9.32 9.49
C GLU A 389 25.95 10.14 10.15
N GLU A 390 26.93 10.59 9.36
CA GLU A 390 28.02 11.44 9.84
C GLU A 390 27.51 12.78 10.40
N LEU A 391 26.45 13.36 9.82
CA LEU A 391 25.79 14.54 10.37
C LEU A 391 25.16 14.26 11.74
N LEU A 392 24.47 13.12 11.88
CA LEU A 392 23.87 12.75 13.16
C LEU A 392 24.97 12.56 14.22
N ASP A 393 26.03 11.83 13.89
CA ASP A 393 27.15 11.60 14.79
C ASP A 393 27.79 12.91 15.24
N ALA A 394 28.11 13.82 14.30
CA ALA A 394 28.66 15.15 14.62
C ALA A 394 27.70 15.95 15.55
N THR A 395 26.38 15.85 15.32
CA THR A 395 25.40 16.52 16.18
C THR A 395 25.38 15.93 17.61
N LEU A 396 25.46 14.59 17.72
CA LEU A 396 25.49 13.90 19.02
C LEU A 396 26.80 14.19 19.80
N ASP A 397 27.90 14.31 19.08
CA ASP A 397 29.21 14.69 19.64
C ASP A 397 29.29 16.19 19.96
N MET A 398 28.26 16.96 19.62
CA MET A 398 28.19 18.43 19.79
C MET A 398 29.27 19.18 19.02
N ASP A 399 29.73 18.61 17.89
CA ASP A 399 30.66 19.26 16.97
C ASP A 399 29.91 20.24 16.06
N GLU A 400 29.90 21.51 16.44
CA GLU A 400 29.16 22.59 15.78
C GLU A 400 29.66 22.84 14.35
N GLU A 401 30.98 22.77 14.13
CA GLU A 401 31.62 23.03 12.84
C GLU A 401 31.34 21.88 11.86
N ALA A 402 31.60 20.64 12.27
CA ALA A 402 31.30 19.46 11.46
C ALA A 402 29.79 19.34 11.14
N THR A 403 28.91 19.67 12.09
CA THR A 403 27.46 19.69 11.87
C THR A 403 27.07 20.69 10.77
N ALA A 404 27.63 21.92 10.83
CA ALA A 404 27.35 22.95 9.83
C ALA A 404 27.89 22.57 8.44
N GLU A 405 29.10 22.04 8.36
CA GLU A 405 29.73 21.59 7.10
C GLU A 405 28.95 20.43 6.45
N LYS A 406 28.50 19.47 7.25
CA LYS A 406 27.71 18.34 6.74
C LYS A 406 26.35 18.79 6.20
N ILE A 407 25.66 19.72 6.88
CA ILE A 407 24.42 20.32 6.37
C ILE A 407 24.67 21.03 5.04
N GLU A 408 25.76 21.80 4.93
CA GLU A 408 26.15 22.50 3.70
C GLU A 408 26.40 21.52 2.54
N LYS A 409 27.18 20.46 2.80
CA LYS A 409 27.46 19.41 1.82
C LYS A 409 26.16 18.77 1.31
N ILE A 410 25.29 18.34 2.23
CA ILE A 410 24.02 17.68 1.88
C ILE A 410 23.14 18.62 1.07
N HIS A 411 23.04 19.88 1.45
CA HIS A 411 22.29 20.87 0.71
C HIS A 411 22.82 21.04 -0.72
N THR A 412 24.12 21.18 -0.87
CA THR A 412 24.74 21.47 -2.17
C THR A 412 24.71 20.28 -3.13
N GLU A 413 25.00 19.08 -2.63
CA GLU A 413 25.16 17.89 -3.45
C GLU A 413 23.86 17.16 -3.76
N TYR A 414 22.92 17.10 -2.80
CA TYR A 414 21.73 16.24 -2.92
C TYR A 414 20.42 17.00 -3.03
N VAL A 415 20.35 18.24 -2.58
CA VAL A 415 19.08 19.00 -2.45
C VAL A 415 19.14 20.33 -3.21
N SER A 416 20.10 20.49 -4.10
CA SER A 416 20.33 21.73 -4.85
C SER A 416 19.14 22.25 -5.65
N ALA A 417 18.15 21.38 -5.97
CA ALA A 417 16.90 21.78 -6.61
C ALA A 417 15.97 22.59 -5.68
N ILE A 418 16.15 22.50 -4.36
CA ILE A 418 15.40 23.28 -3.39
C ILE A 418 16.09 24.64 -3.25
N GLN A 419 15.53 25.65 -3.93
CA GLN A 419 16.04 27.02 -3.73
C GLN A 419 15.74 27.50 -2.31
N TYR A 420 16.77 27.85 -1.56
CA TYR A 420 16.62 28.50 -0.27
C TYR A 420 16.05 29.91 -0.44
N ASN A 421 14.77 30.07 -0.09
CA ASN A 421 14.10 31.35 -0.12
C ASN A 421 13.68 31.87 1.25
N ASN A 422 13.56 30.97 2.24
CA ASN A 422 13.08 31.28 3.61
C ASN A 422 13.37 30.12 4.59
N GLU A 423 12.98 30.28 5.86
CA GLU A 423 13.09 29.26 6.91
C GLU A 423 12.39 27.94 6.55
N ASN A 424 11.28 27.98 5.80
CA ASN A 424 10.57 26.75 5.37
C ASN A 424 11.40 25.91 4.39
N SER A 425 12.13 26.53 3.47
CA SER A 425 13.02 25.81 2.55
C SER A 425 14.17 25.16 3.31
N LEU A 426 14.76 25.87 4.29
CA LEU A 426 15.78 25.33 5.18
C LEU A 426 15.26 24.15 6.00
N SER A 427 14.02 24.24 6.50
CA SER A 427 13.33 23.17 7.21
C SER A 427 13.21 21.89 6.35
N CYS A 428 12.89 22.03 5.06
CA CYS A 428 12.83 20.87 4.16
C CYS A 428 14.19 20.19 4.01
N VAL A 429 15.24 20.97 3.78
CA VAL A 429 16.60 20.44 3.63
C VAL A 429 17.09 19.73 4.89
N LEU A 430 16.82 20.27 6.07
CA LEU A 430 17.20 19.64 7.33
C LEU A 430 16.43 18.33 7.60
N SER A 431 15.15 18.26 7.21
CA SER A 431 14.43 16.99 7.29
C SER A 431 15.09 15.90 6.46
N ILE A 432 15.64 16.27 5.31
CA ILE A 432 16.37 15.36 4.42
C ILE A 432 17.73 15.05 5.02
N ALA A 433 18.46 16.06 5.50
CA ALA A 433 19.80 15.92 6.05
C ALA A 433 19.86 14.94 7.23
N TYR A 434 18.85 14.97 8.11
CA TYR A 434 18.75 14.05 9.25
C TYR A 434 17.96 12.77 8.92
N LEU A 435 17.95 12.31 7.69
CA LEU A 435 17.20 11.11 7.32
C LEU A 435 17.66 9.85 8.06
N SER A 436 18.96 9.68 8.28
CA SER A 436 19.54 8.56 9.04
C SER A 436 19.08 8.54 10.51
N ALA A 437 18.80 9.70 11.10
CA ALA A 437 18.29 9.81 12.47
C ALA A 437 16.98 9.00 12.66
N MET A 438 16.18 8.79 11.62
CA MET A 438 14.95 8.03 11.71
C MET A 438 15.16 6.53 12.02
N GLN A 439 16.39 6.04 11.97
CA GLN A 439 16.72 4.70 12.49
C GLN A 439 16.54 4.66 14.01
N TYR A 440 16.94 5.68 14.71
CA TYR A 440 17.00 5.77 16.17
C TYR A 440 15.88 6.62 16.76
N TYR A 441 15.35 7.54 15.97
CA TYR A 441 14.33 8.52 16.35
C TYR A 441 13.02 8.25 15.63
N PHE A 442 11.94 8.74 16.21
CA PHE A 442 10.66 8.87 15.50
C PHE A 442 10.78 9.95 14.43
N LYS A 443 9.82 9.95 13.48
CA LYS A 443 9.67 11.05 12.51
C LYS A 443 9.70 12.38 13.27
N PRO A 444 10.53 13.35 12.87
CA PRO A 444 10.63 14.62 13.57
C PRO A 444 9.28 15.33 13.58
N ILE A 445 8.91 15.83 14.75
CA ILE A 445 7.72 16.64 14.93
C ILE A 445 8.08 18.05 14.50
N ARG A 446 7.42 18.54 13.45
CA ARG A 446 7.54 19.92 12.99
C ARG A 446 6.56 20.81 13.76
N GLU A 447 6.97 22.05 14.02
CA GLU A 447 6.11 23.04 14.69
C GLU A 447 5.47 22.50 15.98
N LEU A 448 6.27 21.80 16.80
CA LEU A 448 5.76 21.30 18.07
C LEU A 448 5.30 22.47 18.95
N PRO A 449 4.00 22.52 19.35
CA PRO A 449 3.50 23.55 20.25
C PRO A 449 4.25 23.48 21.59
N THR A 450 4.91 24.55 21.96
CA THR A 450 5.69 24.64 23.20
C THR A 450 5.31 25.92 23.92
N GLY A 451 4.70 25.82 25.09
CA GLY A 451 4.34 26.89 26.01
C GLY A 451 4.10 28.30 25.45
N ARG A 452 5.11 28.93 24.84
CA ARG A 452 5.06 30.30 24.27
C ARG A 452 5.45 30.37 22.79
N GLY A 453 5.50 29.24 22.06
CA GLY A 453 5.85 29.20 20.64
C GLY A 453 5.92 27.77 20.10
N PHE A 454 6.56 27.60 18.94
CA PHE A 454 6.74 26.32 18.27
C PHE A 454 8.24 26.08 18.07
N ALA A 455 8.70 24.86 18.34
CA ALA A 455 10.02 24.39 17.92
C ALA A 455 9.94 23.94 16.45
N ASP A 456 10.92 24.34 15.64
CA ASP A 456 10.90 24.00 14.22
C ASP A 456 11.00 22.48 14.00
N PHE A 457 11.86 21.80 14.76
CA PHE A 457 11.98 20.35 14.79
C PHE A 457 12.22 19.78 16.18
N VAL A 458 11.57 18.66 16.48
CA VAL A 458 11.88 17.87 17.66
C VAL A 458 12.03 16.41 17.25
N PHE A 459 13.19 15.82 17.55
CA PHE A 459 13.46 14.40 17.37
C PHE A 459 13.37 13.72 18.74
N ILE A 460 12.45 12.77 18.86
CA ILE A 460 12.27 11.97 20.08
C ILE A 460 12.81 10.57 19.80
N PRO A 461 13.78 10.05 20.58
CA PRO A 461 14.29 8.70 20.36
C PRO A 461 13.21 7.64 20.58
N LYS A 462 13.31 6.55 19.84
CA LYS A 462 12.48 5.36 20.05
C LYS A 462 12.80 4.76 21.41
N LYS A 463 11.84 4.03 21.99
CA LYS A 463 11.96 3.50 23.38
C LYS A 463 13.22 2.67 23.57
N GLU A 464 13.56 1.84 22.60
CA GLU A 464 14.74 0.98 22.60
C GLU A 464 16.07 1.76 22.60
N TYR A 465 16.07 2.99 22.13
CA TYR A 465 17.26 3.86 22.02
C TYR A 465 17.24 5.04 23.01
N ALA A 466 16.21 5.19 23.82
CA ALA A 466 16.00 6.35 24.69
C ALA A 466 17.09 6.52 25.78
N ASN A 467 17.84 5.46 26.09
CA ASN A 467 18.97 5.51 27.04
C ASN A 467 20.29 5.94 26.40
N GLU A 468 20.42 5.77 25.08
CA GLU A 468 21.65 6.00 24.33
C GLU A 468 21.61 7.32 23.57
N TYR A 469 20.42 7.69 23.08
CA TYR A 469 20.22 8.84 22.21
C TYR A 469 19.43 9.95 22.93
N PRO A 470 19.92 11.22 22.95
CA PRO A 470 19.19 12.35 23.50
C PRO A 470 18.02 12.76 22.62
N ALA A 471 17.01 13.42 23.18
CA ALA A 471 16.06 14.14 22.34
C ALA A 471 16.73 15.39 21.76
N LEU A 472 16.46 15.70 20.46
CA LEU A 472 17.02 16.86 19.78
C LEU A 472 15.92 17.91 19.59
N VAL A 473 16.17 19.15 20.04
CA VAL A 473 15.28 20.30 19.85
C VAL A 473 16.01 21.30 18.98
N THR A 474 15.50 21.50 17.76
CA THR A 474 16.18 22.31 16.75
C THR A 474 15.34 23.54 16.40
N GLU A 475 15.97 24.68 16.36
CA GLU A 475 15.43 25.96 15.89
C GLU A 475 16.26 26.50 14.72
N LEU A 476 15.57 27.02 13.72
CA LEU A 476 16.15 27.51 12.48
C LEU A 476 16.14 29.04 12.43
N LYS A 477 17.15 29.60 11.81
CA LYS A 477 17.19 31.02 11.48
C LYS A 477 17.70 31.24 10.07
N TRP A 478 17.23 32.33 9.50
CA TRP A 478 17.56 32.78 8.17
C TRP A 478 18.16 34.18 8.24
N ASN A 479 19.40 34.36 7.73
CA ASN A 479 20.12 35.62 7.76
C ASN A 479 20.28 36.24 9.16
N LYS A 480 20.41 35.40 10.20
CA LYS A 480 20.66 35.83 11.59
C LYS A 480 21.97 35.18 12.09
N ASN A 481 21.92 34.49 13.22
CA ASN A 481 22.99 33.62 13.68
C ASN A 481 22.44 32.45 14.49
N ALA A 482 23.22 31.38 14.59
CA ALA A 482 22.84 30.16 15.29
C ALA A 482 22.60 30.40 16.80
N GLN A 483 23.32 31.33 17.42
CA GLN A 483 23.12 31.68 18.83
C GLN A 483 21.74 32.31 19.09
N THR A 484 21.21 33.08 18.12
CA THR A 484 19.86 33.63 18.23
C THR A 484 18.82 32.51 18.20
N ALA A 485 19.02 31.45 17.40
CA ALA A 485 18.15 30.29 17.39
C ALA A 485 18.19 29.58 18.76
N LEU A 486 19.37 29.34 19.28
CA LEU A 486 19.54 28.68 20.57
C LEU A 486 18.92 29.47 21.74
N ASN A 487 19.10 30.79 21.75
CA ASN A 487 18.47 31.67 22.75
C ASN A 487 16.96 31.61 22.68
N GLN A 488 16.39 31.55 21.48
CA GLN A 488 14.95 31.41 21.30
C GLN A 488 14.40 30.12 21.90
N ILE A 489 15.10 28.99 21.76
CA ILE A 489 14.70 27.71 22.39
C ILE A 489 14.62 27.89 23.91
N LYS A 490 15.59 28.58 24.51
CA LYS A 490 15.69 28.82 25.95
C LYS A 490 14.57 29.76 26.44
N GLU A 491 14.38 30.89 25.78
CA GLU A 491 13.40 31.93 26.14
C GLU A 491 11.96 31.42 26.05
N LYS A 492 11.64 30.59 25.03
CA LYS A 492 10.32 30.02 24.83
C LYS A 492 10.06 28.76 25.64
N GLN A 493 11.03 28.29 26.41
CA GLN A 493 10.92 27.12 27.28
C GLN A 493 10.51 25.85 26.56
N TYR A 494 10.99 25.65 25.31
CA TYR A 494 10.68 24.48 24.51
C TYR A 494 10.89 23.12 25.21
N PRO A 495 11.95 22.92 26.02
CA PRO A 495 12.14 21.68 26.73
C PRO A 495 11.00 21.32 27.71
N GLN A 496 10.17 22.26 28.13
CA GLN A 496 9.05 21.96 29.05
C GLN A 496 7.97 21.06 28.41
N SER A 497 7.79 21.14 27.09
CA SER A 497 6.88 20.22 26.37
C SER A 497 7.38 18.79 26.33
N LEU A 498 8.67 18.58 26.63
CA LEU A 498 9.33 17.28 26.74
C LEU A 498 9.47 16.82 28.20
N LEU A 499 8.77 17.44 29.15
CA LEU A 499 8.89 17.10 30.60
C LEU A 499 8.63 15.63 30.91
N GLN A 500 7.79 14.97 30.11
CA GLN A 500 7.52 13.53 30.25
C GLN A 500 8.68 12.66 29.71
N TYR A 501 9.57 13.24 28.89
CA TYR A 501 10.76 12.57 28.40
C TYR A 501 11.86 12.65 29.47
N THR A 502 12.30 11.51 29.93
CA THR A 502 13.27 11.42 31.06
C THR A 502 14.73 11.43 30.63
N GLY A 503 15.02 11.29 29.33
CA GLY A 503 16.37 11.24 28.77
C GLY A 503 17.07 12.59 28.68
N GLN A 504 18.24 12.57 28.08
CA GLN A 504 19.03 13.78 27.79
C GLN A 504 18.38 14.58 26.65
N ILE A 505 18.58 15.88 26.62
CA ILE A 505 18.09 16.77 25.57
C ILE A 505 19.24 17.64 25.05
N LEU A 506 19.40 17.70 23.73
CA LEU A 506 20.30 18.66 23.06
C LEU A 506 19.45 19.77 22.43
N LEU A 507 19.90 21.00 22.61
CA LEU A 507 19.36 22.21 22.00
C LEU A 507 20.26 22.60 20.84
N ILE A 508 19.68 22.74 19.64
CA ILE A 508 20.43 22.93 18.40
C ILE A 508 19.90 24.17 17.70
N GLY A 509 20.74 25.16 17.53
CA GLY A 509 20.48 26.35 16.72
C GLY A 509 21.18 26.27 15.38
N ILE A 510 20.45 26.37 14.28
CA ILE A 510 21.01 26.36 12.93
C ILE A 510 20.63 27.65 12.22
N ASN A 511 21.56 28.27 11.52
CA ASN A 511 21.35 29.45 10.70
C ASN A 511 21.97 29.27 9.32
N TYR A 512 21.30 29.77 8.29
CA TYR A 512 21.83 29.93 6.95
C TYR A 512 21.96 31.41 6.60
N ASP A 513 23.12 31.83 6.15
CA ASP A 513 23.39 33.19 5.65
C ASP A 513 23.35 33.21 4.11
N LYS A 514 22.42 33.96 3.56
CA LYS A 514 22.22 34.07 2.11
C LYS A 514 23.38 34.76 1.40
N LYS A 515 24.16 35.64 2.11
CA LYS A 515 25.25 36.42 1.51
C LYS A 515 26.50 35.57 1.37
N THR A 516 26.88 34.86 2.43
CA THR A 516 28.03 33.95 2.40
C THR A 516 27.70 32.60 1.82
N LYS A 517 26.39 32.21 1.82
CA LYS A 517 25.84 30.90 1.47
C LYS A 517 26.33 29.78 2.40
N GLU A 518 26.60 30.12 3.65
CA GLU A 518 27.14 29.21 4.65
C GLU A 518 26.10 28.89 5.73
N HIS A 519 26.18 27.68 6.26
CA HIS A 519 25.48 27.29 7.46
C HIS A 519 26.32 27.53 8.69
N SER A 520 25.66 27.81 9.82
CA SER A 520 26.30 27.85 11.13
C SER A 520 25.44 27.11 12.14
N CYS A 521 26.05 26.41 13.07
CA CYS A 521 25.40 25.60 14.09
C CYS A 521 25.91 25.99 15.49
N LYS A 522 25.00 25.86 16.48
CA LYS A 522 25.30 25.93 17.92
C LYS A 522 24.53 24.81 18.62
N ILE A 523 25.25 24.10 19.49
CA ILE A 523 24.68 22.92 20.19
C ILE A 523 24.98 23.06 21.68
N GLU A 524 23.93 22.93 22.51
CA GLU A 524 24.09 22.93 23.97
C GLU A 524 23.28 21.77 24.58
N ARG A 525 23.82 21.22 25.67
CA ARG A 525 23.08 20.25 26.49
C ARG A 525 22.12 20.98 27.42
N PHE A 526 20.87 20.55 27.44
CA PHE A 526 19.87 21.08 28.35
C PHE A 526 20.06 20.47 29.74
N GLU A 527 20.47 21.31 30.71
CA GLU A 527 20.53 20.91 32.12
C GLU A 527 19.17 21.15 32.77
N ARG A 528 18.59 20.08 33.32
CA ARG A 528 17.39 20.21 34.16
C ARG A 528 17.79 20.90 35.47
N VAL A 529 17.30 22.10 35.69
CA VAL A 529 17.31 22.68 37.04
C VAL A 529 16.26 21.89 37.83
N LEU A 530 16.70 20.97 38.67
CA LEU A 530 15.85 20.32 39.67
C LEU A 530 15.37 21.42 40.62
N GLN A 531 14.09 21.83 40.50
CA GLN A 531 13.40 22.63 41.49
C GLN A 531 12.86 21.78 42.61
#